data_38947d75338f1da9839c7d3332daeeb3
#
_entry.id   38947d75338f1da9839c7d3332daeeb3
#
_cell.length_a   1.000
_cell.length_b   1.000
_cell.length_c   1.000
_cell.angle_alpha   90.00
_cell.angle_beta   90.00
_cell.angle_gamma   90.00
#
_symmetry.space_group_name_H-M   'P 1'
#
loop_
_entity.id
_entity.type
_entity.pdbx_description
1 polymer ?
#
loop_
_entity_poly.entity_id
_entity_poly.type
_entity_poly.pdbx_seq_one_letter_code
_entity_poly.pdbx_strand_id
1 'polypeptide(L)'
;MSQTRRPPKKFAPLDPEKGNVSEAPSLKGIVFDVDGTLCKPQSYMFKQMRATLSIDKSTDILDHIYSLPHPAQERAQAAIRAIESSAMIEQEPQPGLNELIAYLESRGVRMGLCTRNFDGPVMHLLQTFLPGKTFAPIVTREFRPPKPDPAGILHIAKAWELDDGGEGLIMVGDSIDDMTAGHKAGAATLLLANESNGELKEHEHTGRWIERLDELIGILEMGFEEEMARE
;
A
#
# COMPACT_ATOMS: atom_id res chain seq x y z
N MET A 1 -29.21 7.03 -3.87
CA MET A 1 -28.48 8.21 -4.37
C MET A 1 -27.27 7.67 -5.10
N SER A 2 -27.21 7.83 -6.42
CA SER A 2 -26.03 7.42 -7.21
C SER A 2 -24.85 8.27 -6.76
N GLN A 3 -23.86 7.68 -6.10
CA GLN A 3 -22.59 8.34 -5.88
C GLN A 3 -21.96 8.53 -7.25
N THR A 4 -21.82 9.77 -7.69
CA THR A 4 -21.08 10.10 -8.90
C THR A 4 -19.63 9.65 -8.66
N ARG A 5 -19.18 8.62 -9.39
CA ARG A 5 -17.77 8.18 -9.38
C ARG A 5 -16.87 9.38 -9.67
N ARG A 6 -15.77 9.50 -8.93
CA ARG A 6 -14.75 10.52 -9.22
C ARG A 6 -14.17 10.25 -10.62
N PRO A 7 -13.72 11.28 -11.33
CA PRO A 7 -13.03 11.09 -12.61
C PRO A 7 -11.73 10.29 -12.39
N PRO A 8 -11.34 9.45 -13.38
CA PRO A 8 -10.10 8.68 -13.30
C PRO A 8 -8.88 9.61 -13.18
N LYS A 9 -7.95 9.23 -12.30
CA LYS A 9 -6.71 9.96 -12.08
C LYS A 9 -5.74 9.70 -13.23
N LYS A 10 -4.99 10.75 -13.59
CA LYS A 10 -3.96 10.70 -14.61
C LYS A 10 -2.72 11.44 -14.13
N PHE A 11 -1.55 10.90 -14.47
CA PHE A 11 -0.27 11.57 -14.24
C PHE A 11 0.55 11.63 -15.51
N ALA A 12 1.32 12.70 -15.64
CA ALA A 12 2.24 12.88 -16.76
C ALA A 12 3.28 11.74 -16.81
N PRO A 13 3.75 11.38 -18.01
CA PRO A 13 4.86 10.45 -18.17
C PRO A 13 6.10 10.86 -17.36
N LEU A 14 6.75 9.88 -16.73
CA LEU A 14 8.05 10.08 -16.07
C LEU A 14 9.22 10.06 -17.07
N ASP A 15 8.99 9.62 -18.28
CA ASP A 15 9.93 9.84 -19.39
C ASP A 15 10.05 11.34 -19.65
N PRO A 16 11.24 11.98 -19.50
CA PRO A 16 11.39 13.42 -19.62
C PRO A 16 11.00 13.97 -21.01
N GLU A 17 11.19 13.19 -22.07
CA GLU A 17 10.85 13.63 -23.43
C GLU A 17 9.34 13.71 -23.63
N LYS A 18 8.57 12.83 -22.99
CA LYS A 18 7.11 12.78 -23.05
C LYS A 18 6.46 13.65 -21.97
N GLY A 19 7.03 13.65 -20.76
CA GLY A 19 6.49 14.40 -19.60
C GLY A 19 6.44 15.89 -19.81
N ASN A 20 7.46 16.45 -20.44
CA ASN A 20 7.57 17.91 -20.69
C ASN A 20 6.50 18.48 -21.63
N VAL A 21 5.84 17.63 -22.42
CA VAL A 21 4.77 18.04 -23.36
C VAL A 21 3.38 17.58 -22.90
N SER A 22 3.29 16.92 -21.75
CA SER A 22 2.03 16.44 -21.19
C SER A 22 1.30 17.53 -20.43
N GLU A 23 -0.02 17.64 -20.64
CA GLU A 23 -0.91 18.51 -19.86
C GLU A 23 -1.37 17.86 -18.54
N ALA A 24 -1.11 16.57 -18.34
CA ALA A 24 -1.47 15.86 -17.12
C ALA A 24 -0.60 16.33 -15.93
N PRO A 25 -1.15 16.32 -14.70
CA PRO A 25 -0.40 16.71 -13.51
C PRO A 25 0.79 15.76 -13.26
N SER A 26 1.86 16.31 -12.67
CA SER A 26 3.03 15.52 -12.28
C SER A 26 2.71 14.61 -11.10
N LEU A 27 3.18 13.37 -11.14
CA LEU A 27 3.19 12.48 -9.99
C LEU A 27 4.09 13.07 -8.88
N LYS A 28 3.58 13.15 -7.65
CA LYS A 28 4.28 13.73 -6.49
C LYS A 28 4.94 12.66 -5.60
N GLY A 29 4.46 11.44 -5.66
CA GLY A 29 5.02 10.32 -4.92
C GLY A 29 4.14 9.08 -4.97
N ILE A 30 4.70 7.97 -4.48
CA ILE A 30 4.00 6.69 -4.38
C ILE A 30 4.04 6.23 -2.93
N VAL A 31 2.87 5.79 -2.43
CA VAL A 31 2.72 5.17 -1.12
C VAL A 31 2.51 3.68 -1.33
N PHE A 32 3.33 2.86 -0.68
CA PHE A 32 3.23 1.41 -0.77
C PHE A 32 2.70 0.81 0.53
N ASP A 33 1.89 -0.23 0.42
CA ASP A 33 1.76 -1.22 1.48
C ASP A 33 3.00 -2.12 1.51
N VAL A 34 3.11 -3.00 2.51
CA VAL A 34 4.26 -3.88 2.73
C VAL A 34 3.91 -5.33 2.46
N ASP A 35 3.01 -5.91 3.26
CA ASP A 35 2.68 -7.34 3.22
C ASP A 35 1.78 -7.68 2.04
N GLY A 36 2.25 -8.52 1.13
CA GLY A 36 1.55 -8.81 -0.13
C GLY A 36 1.88 -7.82 -1.24
N THR A 37 2.53 -6.69 -0.94
CA THR A 37 2.88 -5.62 -1.88
C THR A 37 4.38 -5.50 -2.15
N LEU A 38 5.20 -5.22 -1.15
CA LEU A 38 6.67 -5.21 -1.31
C LEU A 38 7.29 -6.57 -1.04
N CYS A 39 6.65 -7.40 -0.21
CA CYS A 39 6.97 -8.81 -0.04
C CYS A 39 5.79 -9.70 -0.41
N LYS A 40 6.06 -10.97 -0.71
CA LYS A 40 5.02 -11.95 -1.02
C LYS A 40 4.04 -12.11 0.14
N PRO A 41 2.75 -12.35 -0.14
CA PRO A 41 1.76 -12.49 0.91
C PRO A 41 2.00 -13.73 1.77
N GLN A 42 2.01 -13.55 3.09
CA GLN A 42 2.16 -14.63 4.07
C GLN A 42 0.80 -14.96 4.70
N SER A 43 -0.17 -15.39 3.87
CA SER A 43 -1.57 -15.61 4.27
C SER A 43 -1.74 -16.62 5.43
N TYR A 44 -0.80 -17.55 5.62
CA TYR A 44 -0.79 -18.46 6.75
C TYR A 44 -0.68 -17.74 8.10
N MET A 45 0.01 -16.60 8.14
CA MET A 45 0.18 -15.75 9.33
C MET A 45 -1.18 -15.28 9.86
N PHE A 46 -2.05 -14.78 8.98
CA PHE A 46 -3.39 -14.33 9.38
C PHE A 46 -4.27 -15.45 9.93
N LYS A 47 -4.13 -16.67 9.38
CA LYS A 47 -4.82 -17.86 9.93
C LYS A 47 -4.31 -18.19 11.33
N GLN A 48 -3.01 -18.11 11.55
CA GLN A 48 -2.38 -18.36 12.84
C GLN A 48 -2.78 -17.28 13.87
N MET A 49 -2.79 -16.00 13.47
CA MET A 49 -3.24 -14.89 14.31
C MET A 49 -4.68 -15.08 14.79
N ARG A 50 -5.60 -15.39 13.86
CA ARG A 50 -7.01 -15.64 14.19
C ARG A 50 -7.19 -16.82 15.13
N ALA A 51 -6.48 -17.92 14.91
CA ALA A 51 -6.49 -19.08 15.80
C ALA A 51 -6.01 -18.71 17.22
N THR A 52 -4.93 -17.94 17.32
CA THR A 52 -4.37 -17.46 18.60
C THR A 52 -5.34 -16.55 19.35
N LEU A 53 -6.08 -15.70 18.65
CA LEU A 53 -7.06 -14.79 19.22
C LEU A 53 -8.45 -15.42 19.38
N SER A 54 -8.66 -16.64 18.89
CA SER A 54 -9.96 -17.34 18.90
C SER A 54 -11.07 -16.54 18.19
N ILE A 55 -10.74 -15.90 17.05
CA ILE A 55 -11.67 -15.13 16.22
C ILE A 55 -11.84 -15.74 14.84
N ASP A 56 -12.96 -15.47 14.20
CA ASP A 56 -13.28 -15.94 12.85
C ASP A 56 -12.72 -15.01 11.75
N LYS A 57 -12.96 -15.39 10.48
CA LYS A 57 -12.47 -14.62 9.31
C LYS A 57 -13.18 -13.29 9.13
N SER A 58 -14.39 -13.11 9.65
CA SER A 58 -15.18 -11.89 9.51
C SER A 58 -14.74 -10.79 10.47
N THR A 59 -13.98 -11.17 11.52
CA THR A 59 -13.50 -10.25 12.54
C THR A 59 -12.15 -9.64 12.14
N ASP A 60 -12.04 -8.31 12.12
CA ASP A 60 -10.76 -7.66 11.94
C ASP A 60 -9.86 -7.88 13.15
N ILE A 61 -8.60 -8.28 12.90
CA ILE A 61 -7.64 -8.65 13.93
C ILE A 61 -7.30 -7.46 14.84
N LEU A 62 -7.03 -6.30 14.23
CA LEU A 62 -6.60 -5.13 14.99
C LEU A 62 -7.77 -4.52 15.76
N ASP A 63 -8.94 -4.41 15.14
CA ASP A 63 -10.14 -3.91 15.83
C ASP A 63 -10.52 -4.78 17.01
N HIS A 64 -10.41 -6.12 16.86
CA HIS A 64 -10.61 -7.04 17.97
C HIS A 64 -9.63 -6.77 19.11
N ILE A 65 -8.32 -6.71 18.81
CA ILE A 65 -7.29 -6.44 19.82
C ILE A 65 -7.57 -5.13 20.57
N TYR A 66 -7.95 -4.09 19.84
CA TYR A 66 -8.20 -2.76 20.42
C TYR A 66 -9.48 -2.69 21.24
N SER A 67 -10.43 -3.59 21.02
CA SER A 67 -11.64 -3.71 21.83
C SER A 67 -11.41 -4.39 23.19
N LEU A 68 -10.26 -5.09 23.36
CA LEU A 68 -9.96 -5.81 24.58
C LEU A 68 -9.57 -4.87 25.73
N PRO A 69 -9.88 -5.24 27.01
CA PRO A 69 -9.38 -4.53 28.17
C PRO A 69 -7.85 -4.61 28.24
N HIS A 70 -7.22 -3.57 28.81
CA HIS A 70 -5.77 -3.34 28.76
C HIS A 70 -4.87 -4.57 29.00
N PRO A 71 -5.05 -5.40 30.05
CA PRO A 71 -4.15 -6.57 30.23
C PRO A 71 -4.32 -7.67 29.17
N ALA A 72 -5.52 -7.81 28.57
CA ALA A 72 -5.80 -8.76 27.50
C ALA A 72 -5.27 -8.21 26.16
N GLN A 73 -5.43 -6.92 25.93
CA GLN A 73 -4.92 -6.21 24.76
C GLN A 73 -3.39 -6.39 24.63
N GLU A 74 -2.64 -6.15 25.70
CA GLU A 74 -1.18 -6.30 25.69
C GLU A 74 -0.75 -7.74 25.36
N ARG A 75 -1.41 -8.75 25.97
CA ARG A 75 -1.12 -10.16 25.66
C ARG A 75 -1.42 -10.50 24.20
N ALA A 76 -2.55 -10.02 23.69
CA ALA A 76 -2.93 -10.22 22.29
C ALA A 76 -1.93 -9.55 21.33
N GLN A 77 -1.51 -8.32 21.60
CA GLN A 77 -0.48 -7.63 20.82
C GLN A 77 0.86 -8.37 20.85
N ALA A 78 1.29 -8.84 22.02
CA ALA A 78 2.53 -9.60 22.15
C ALA A 78 2.48 -10.90 21.34
N ALA A 79 1.34 -11.63 21.37
CA ALA A 79 1.14 -12.84 20.61
C ALA A 79 1.20 -12.60 19.09
N ILE A 80 0.55 -11.53 18.60
CA ILE A 80 0.60 -11.15 17.19
C ILE A 80 2.03 -10.78 16.78
N ARG A 81 2.72 -9.96 17.56
CA ARG A 81 4.13 -9.59 17.29
C ARG A 81 5.06 -10.82 17.21
N ALA A 82 4.82 -11.84 18.01
CA ALA A 82 5.61 -13.09 17.96
C ALA A 82 5.40 -13.83 16.64
N ILE A 83 4.15 -13.90 16.15
CA ILE A 83 3.81 -14.51 14.86
C ILE A 83 4.45 -13.74 13.72
N GLU A 84 4.28 -12.42 13.69
CA GLU A 84 4.87 -11.51 12.68
C GLU A 84 6.41 -11.57 12.68
N SER A 85 7.05 -11.64 13.85
CA SER A 85 8.50 -11.79 13.96
C SER A 85 9.01 -13.13 13.43
N SER A 86 8.23 -14.20 13.58
CA SER A 86 8.58 -15.51 13.00
C SER A 86 8.42 -15.48 11.47
N ALA A 87 7.33 -14.90 10.98
CA ALA A 87 7.07 -14.75 9.56
C ALA A 87 8.10 -13.84 8.87
N MET A 88 8.64 -12.86 9.59
CA MET A 88 9.66 -11.94 9.09
C MET A 88 10.89 -12.65 8.52
N ILE A 89 11.32 -13.74 9.15
CA ILE A 89 12.50 -14.51 8.71
C ILE A 89 12.25 -15.20 7.36
N GLU A 90 10.99 -15.49 7.05
CA GLU A 90 10.55 -16.17 5.83
C GLU A 90 10.05 -15.19 4.75
N GLN A 91 10.23 -13.90 4.96
CA GLN A 91 9.85 -12.90 3.95
C GLN A 91 10.60 -13.13 2.65
N GLU A 92 9.87 -13.04 1.54
CA GLU A 92 10.43 -13.02 0.19
C GLU A 92 10.00 -11.72 -0.52
N PRO A 93 10.89 -11.08 -1.30
CA PRO A 93 10.52 -9.88 -2.04
C PRO A 93 9.51 -10.21 -3.15
N GLN A 94 8.66 -9.25 -3.48
CA GLN A 94 7.80 -9.36 -4.66
C GLN A 94 8.62 -9.32 -5.96
N PRO A 95 8.19 -10.07 -7.00
CA PRO A 95 8.80 -9.97 -8.33
C PRO A 95 8.78 -8.52 -8.85
N GLY A 96 9.94 -8.07 -9.32
CA GLY A 96 10.10 -6.71 -9.87
C GLY A 96 10.32 -5.62 -8.82
N LEU A 97 10.46 -5.97 -7.52
CA LEU A 97 10.66 -5.00 -6.44
C LEU A 97 11.90 -4.12 -6.67
N ASN A 98 13.05 -4.74 -6.84
CA ASN A 98 14.32 -4.00 -6.97
C ASN A 98 14.36 -3.15 -8.24
N GLU A 99 13.82 -3.65 -9.33
CA GLU A 99 13.72 -2.95 -10.61
C GLU A 99 12.85 -1.69 -10.48
N LEU A 100 11.67 -1.83 -9.88
CA LEU A 100 10.76 -0.69 -9.67
C LEU A 100 11.39 0.36 -8.76
N ILE A 101 11.94 -0.04 -7.60
CA ILE A 101 12.50 0.91 -6.63
C ILE A 101 13.71 1.66 -7.21
N ALA A 102 14.59 0.95 -7.94
CA ALA A 102 15.73 1.59 -8.63
C ALA A 102 15.25 2.60 -9.69
N TYR A 103 14.21 2.24 -10.44
CA TYR A 103 13.61 3.14 -11.43
C TYR A 103 13.03 4.40 -10.76
N LEU A 104 12.22 4.26 -9.72
CA LEU A 104 11.60 5.39 -9.02
C LEU A 104 12.64 6.34 -8.44
N GLU A 105 13.71 5.81 -7.85
CA GLU A 105 14.83 6.64 -7.38
C GLU A 105 15.51 7.39 -8.54
N SER A 106 15.75 6.72 -9.67
CA SER A 106 16.37 7.35 -10.84
C SER A 106 15.55 8.51 -11.41
N ARG A 107 14.24 8.48 -11.18
CA ARG A 107 13.28 9.54 -11.57
C ARG A 107 12.99 10.55 -10.45
N GLY A 108 13.61 10.39 -9.28
CA GLY A 108 13.39 11.28 -8.14
C GLY A 108 11.98 11.21 -7.56
N VAL A 109 11.26 10.10 -7.75
CA VAL A 109 9.92 9.90 -7.19
C VAL A 109 10.01 9.62 -5.71
N ARG A 110 9.28 10.38 -4.89
CA ARG A 110 9.19 10.16 -3.44
C ARG A 110 8.44 8.86 -3.15
N MET A 111 8.95 8.09 -2.19
CA MET A 111 8.37 6.82 -1.77
C MET A 111 8.06 6.85 -0.28
N GLY A 112 6.83 6.48 0.10
CA GLY A 112 6.38 6.32 1.48
C GLY A 112 5.82 4.93 1.71
N LEU A 113 5.72 4.54 2.98
CA LEU A 113 5.07 3.29 3.39
C LEU A 113 3.85 3.58 4.25
N CYS A 114 2.76 2.86 4.01
CA CYS A 114 1.56 2.87 4.85
C CYS A 114 1.08 1.44 5.06
N THR A 115 1.44 0.84 6.19
CA THR A 115 1.17 -0.57 6.49
C THR A 115 0.41 -0.76 7.80
N ARG A 116 -0.26 -1.91 7.94
CA ARG A 116 -0.89 -2.38 9.19
C ARG A 116 0.06 -3.26 10.01
N ASN A 117 1.29 -3.42 9.55
CA ASN A 117 2.34 -4.15 10.26
C ASN A 117 3.10 -3.22 11.22
N PHE A 118 3.90 -3.78 12.13
CA PHE A 118 4.74 -3.01 13.05
C PHE A 118 6.15 -2.81 12.48
N ASP A 119 6.96 -2.00 13.15
CA ASP A 119 8.26 -1.55 12.64
C ASP A 119 9.25 -2.68 12.33
N GLY A 120 9.25 -3.75 13.14
CA GLY A 120 10.23 -4.84 13.01
C GLY A 120 10.27 -5.48 11.61
N PRO A 121 9.16 -6.09 11.12
CA PRO A 121 9.11 -6.67 9.78
C PRO A 121 9.34 -5.65 8.65
N VAL A 122 8.88 -4.40 8.82
CA VAL A 122 9.13 -3.33 7.85
C VAL A 122 10.62 -3.04 7.74
N MET A 123 11.30 -2.86 8.87
CA MET A 123 12.75 -2.58 8.88
C MET A 123 13.56 -3.76 8.38
N HIS A 124 13.14 -5.00 8.69
CA HIS A 124 13.78 -6.21 8.17
C HIS A 124 13.71 -6.26 6.63
N LEU A 125 12.52 -6.03 6.06
CA LEU A 125 12.31 -5.98 4.62
C LEU A 125 13.25 -4.95 3.97
N LEU A 126 13.25 -3.72 4.49
CA LEU A 126 14.06 -2.64 3.93
C LEU A 126 15.55 -2.94 4.00
N GLN A 127 16.03 -3.47 5.14
CA GLN A 127 17.44 -3.79 5.33
C GLN A 127 17.90 -5.00 4.50
N THR A 128 17.03 -5.99 4.32
CA THR A 128 17.36 -7.24 3.65
C THR A 128 17.24 -7.13 2.14
N PHE A 129 16.16 -6.53 1.63
CA PHE A 129 15.86 -6.54 0.19
C PHE A 129 16.07 -5.20 -0.50
N LEU A 130 16.09 -4.10 0.26
CA LEU A 130 16.20 -2.73 -0.25
C LEU A 130 17.30 -1.92 0.49
N PRO A 131 18.51 -2.47 0.68
CA PRO A 131 19.55 -1.77 1.42
C PRO A 131 19.92 -0.44 0.76
N GLY A 132 19.95 0.63 1.57
CA GLY A 132 20.28 1.97 1.10
C GLY A 132 19.15 2.70 0.37
N LYS A 133 17.97 2.08 0.21
CA LYS A 133 16.79 2.73 -0.38
C LYS A 133 16.04 3.55 0.65
N THR A 134 15.49 4.67 0.22
CA THR A 134 14.82 5.63 1.13
C THR A 134 13.31 5.58 0.97
N PHE A 135 12.62 5.26 2.05
CA PHE A 135 11.17 5.41 2.19
C PHE A 135 10.89 6.36 3.35
N ALA A 136 10.24 7.46 3.08
CA ALA A 136 9.91 8.45 4.10
C ALA A 136 8.68 9.27 3.69
N PRO A 137 7.65 9.40 4.56
CA PRO A 137 7.51 8.77 5.87
C PRO A 137 7.22 7.27 5.81
N ILE A 138 7.40 6.60 6.96
CA ILE A 138 6.95 5.22 7.19
C ILE A 138 5.82 5.28 8.23
N VAL A 139 4.62 4.89 7.81
CA VAL A 139 3.42 4.82 8.64
C VAL A 139 3.13 3.35 8.93
N THR A 140 3.26 2.96 10.19
CA THR A 140 3.05 1.59 10.66
C THR A 140 1.78 1.48 11.49
N ARG A 141 1.49 0.31 12.03
CA ARG A 141 0.33 0.01 12.88
C ARG A 141 0.15 0.94 14.08
N GLU A 142 1.22 1.56 14.56
CA GLU A 142 1.16 2.51 15.68
C GLU A 142 0.39 3.80 15.32
N PHE A 143 0.28 4.12 14.04
CA PHE A 143 -0.49 5.27 13.54
C PHE A 143 -2.00 4.95 13.53
N ARG A 144 -2.80 5.92 13.99
CA ARG A 144 -4.25 5.78 14.10
C ARG A 144 -5.00 6.91 13.41
N PRO A 145 -6.14 6.60 12.78
CA PRO A 145 -6.70 5.28 12.49
C PRO A 145 -5.93 4.55 11.37
N PRO A 146 -5.93 3.19 11.36
CA PRO A 146 -5.28 2.40 10.31
C PRO A 146 -6.11 2.37 9.01
N LYS A 147 -5.53 1.89 7.90
CA LYS A 147 -6.28 1.53 6.69
C LYS A 147 -7.45 0.60 7.05
N PRO A 148 -8.64 0.74 6.47
CA PRO A 148 -9.01 1.51 5.27
C PRO A 148 -9.31 3.00 5.48
N ASP A 149 -8.97 3.58 6.63
CA ASP A 149 -9.03 5.02 6.83
C ASP A 149 -7.91 5.72 6.05
N PRO A 150 -8.16 6.87 5.40
CA PRO A 150 -7.16 7.58 4.60
C PRO A 150 -6.08 8.29 5.43
N ALA A 151 -6.22 8.37 6.75
CA ALA A 151 -5.40 9.22 7.62
C ALA A 151 -3.89 8.97 7.47
N GLY A 152 -3.45 7.71 7.31
CA GLY A 152 -2.04 7.38 7.11
C GLY A 152 -1.48 7.94 5.79
N ILE A 153 -2.23 7.84 4.70
CA ILE A 153 -1.83 8.38 3.39
C ILE A 153 -1.83 9.92 3.42
N LEU A 154 -2.85 10.53 4.05
CA LEU A 154 -2.92 11.98 4.22
C LEU A 154 -1.80 12.51 5.12
N HIS A 155 -1.37 11.74 6.12
CA HIS A 155 -0.19 12.07 6.94
C HIS A 155 1.08 12.10 6.08
N ILE A 156 1.27 11.13 5.18
CA ILE A 156 2.39 11.10 4.24
C ILE A 156 2.33 12.31 3.29
N ALA A 157 1.17 12.59 2.71
CA ALA A 157 0.96 13.75 1.85
C ALA A 157 1.34 15.06 2.55
N LYS A 158 0.88 15.24 3.79
CA LYS A 158 1.22 16.41 4.62
C LYS A 158 2.72 16.50 4.92
N ALA A 159 3.39 15.38 5.24
CA ALA A 159 4.83 15.36 5.46
C ALA A 159 5.63 15.69 4.19
N TRP A 160 5.03 15.48 3.03
CA TRP A 160 5.59 15.89 1.74
C TRP A 160 5.14 17.30 1.31
N GLU A 161 4.47 18.03 2.18
CA GLU A 161 3.99 19.41 1.94
C GLU A 161 3.03 19.50 0.73
N LEU A 162 2.15 18.48 0.60
CA LEU A 162 1.11 18.45 -0.42
C LEU A 162 -0.18 19.02 0.18
N ASP A 163 -0.65 20.16 -0.35
CA ASP A 163 -1.83 20.87 0.14
C ASP A 163 -3.15 20.27 -0.40
N ASP A 164 -3.08 19.43 -1.44
CA ASP A 164 -4.21 18.80 -2.13
C ASP A 164 -4.55 17.39 -1.60
N GLY A 165 -4.04 17.03 -0.43
CA GLY A 165 -4.20 15.69 0.13
C GLY A 165 -3.45 14.65 -0.69
N GLY A 166 -4.15 13.59 -1.12
CA GLY A 166 -3.56 12.51 -1.91
C GLY A 166 -3.63 12.70 -3.44
N GLU A 167 -4.12 13.85 -3.94
CA GLU A 167 -4.41 14.07 -5.37
C GLU A 167 -3.21 13.80 -6.29
N GLY A 168 -1.99 14.09 -5.83
CA GLY A 168 -0.75 13.85 -6.56
C GLY A 168 -0.10 12.49 -6.30
N LEU A 169 -0.76 11.55 -5.64
CA LEU A 169 -0.19 10.28 -5.18
C LEU A 169 -0.78 9.08 -5.89
N ILE A 170 -0.02 7.98 -5.88
CA ILE A 170 -0.51 6.63 -6.17
C ILE A 170 -0.39 5.81 -4.88
N MET A 171 -1.47 5.15 -4.44
CA MET A 171 -1.43 4.10 -3.42
C MET A 171 -1.30 2.76 -4.12
N VAL A 172 -0.23 2.02 -3.82
CA VAL A 172 0.02 0.66 -4.32
C VAL A 172 -0.17 -0.33 -3.18
N GLY A 173 -1.05 -1.30 -3.37
CA GLY A 173 -1.38 -2.30 -2.35
C GLY A 173 -1.97 -3.56 -2.95
N ASP A 174 -2.20 -4.59 -2.14
CA ASP A 174 -2.80 -5.85 -2.57
C ASP A 174 -4.17 -6.13 -1.92
N SER A 175 -4.66 -5.23 -1.07
CA SER A 175 -5.88 -5.42 -0.30
C SER A 175 -6.94 -4.36 -0.57
N ILE A 176 -8.19 -4.69 -0.22
CA ILE A 176 -9.31 -3.74 -0.28
C ILE A 176 -9.10 -2.54 0.65
N ASP A 177 -8.39 -2.74 1.77
CA ASP A 177 -8.08 -1.67 2.72
C ASP A 177 -7.16 -0.63 2.09
N ASP A 178 -6.20 -1.06 1.26
CA ASP A 178 -5.28 -0.19 0.52
C ASP A 178 -6.03 0.63 -0.54
N MET A 179 -6.82 -0.07 -1.36
CA MET A 179 -7.61 0.58 -2.40
C MET A 179 -8.59 1.59 -1.81
N THR A 180 -9.26 1.22 -0.72
CA THR A 180 -10.21 2.10 -0.04
C THR A 180 -9.53 3.30 0.61
N ALA A 181 -8.40 3.10 1.29
CA ALA A 181 -7.64 4.19 1.90
C ALA A 181 -7.10 5.16 0.83
N GLY A 182 -6.52 4.63 -0.25
CA GLY A 182 -6.04 5.43 -1.38
C GLY A 182 -7.15 6.25 -2.03
N HIS A 183 -8.26 5.60 -2.36
CA HIS A 183 -9.42 6.26 -2.95
C HIS A 183 -9.97 7.38 -2.07
N LYS A 184 -10.15 7.14 -0.76
CA LYS A 184 -10.63 8.14 0.20
C LYS A 184 -9.64 9.28 0.44
N ALA A 185 -8.34 9.03 0.31
CA ALA A 185 -7.31 10.06 0.39
C ALA A 185 -7.27 10.96 -0.85
N GLY A 186 -7.97 10.61 -1.93
CA GLY A 186 -7.89 11.27 -3.22
C GLY A 186 -6.73 10.78 -4.10
N ALA A 187 -5.96 9.78 -3.67
CA ALA A 187 -4.88 9.20 -4.45
C ALA A 187 -5.42 8.33 -5.60
N ALA A 188 -4.63 8.17 -6.65
CA ALA A 188 -4.83 7.08 -7.59
C ALA A 188 -4.55 5.75 -6.88
N THR A 189 -5.19 4.67 -7.33
CA THR A 189 -5.05 3.36 -6.70
C THR A 189 -4.54 2.33 -7.70
N LEU A 190 -3.55 1.56 -7.28
CA LEU A 190 -2.96 0.48 -8.07
C LEU A 190 -2.94 -0.80 -7.25
N LEU A 191 -3.72 -1.78 -7.70
CA LEU A 191 -3.77 -3.10 -7.09
C LEU A 191 -2.63 -3.96 -7.63
N LEU A 192 -1.83 -4.55 -6.74
CA LEU A 192 -0.97 -5.68 -7.07
C LEU A 192 -1.81 -6.95 -6.97
N ALA A 193 -2.29 -7.42 -8.11
CA ALA A 193 -3.19 -8.55 -8.21
C ALA A 193 -2.45 -9.88 -8.07
N ASN A 194 -3.07 -10.83 -7.38
CA ASN A 194 -2.58 -12.19 -7.21
C ASN A 194 -3.76 -13.19 -7.22
N GLU A 195 -3.49 -14.48 -7.04
CA GLU A 195 -4.53 -15.52 -7.05
C GLU A 195 -5.61 -15.36 -5.97
N SER A 196 -5.31 -14.66 -4.87
CA SER A 196 -6.20 -14.55 -3.71
C SER A 196 -7.03 -13.26 -3.68
N ASN A 197 -6.74 -12.29 -4.54
CA ASN A 197 -7.39 -10.97 -4.58
C ASN A 197 -7.90 -10.56 -5.97
N GLY A 198 -8.01 -11.51 -6.89
CA GLY A 198 -8.40 -11.24 -8.28
C GLY A 198 -9.76 -10.54 -8.44
N GLU A 199 -10.69 -10.75 -7.49
CA GLU A 199 -11.98 -10.09 -7.46
C GLU A 199 -11.88 -8.57 -7.25
N LEU A 200 -10.79 -8.10 -6.65
CA LEU A 200 -10.58 -6.67 -6.43
C LEU A 200 -10.23 -5.90 -7.71
N LYS A 201 -9.90 -6.59 -8.81
CA LYS A 201 -9.65 -5.95 -10.11
C LYS A 201 -10.85 -5.11 -10.59
N GLU A 202 -12.07 -5.59 -10.30
CA GLU A 202 -13.32 -4.93 -10.69
C GLU A 202 -13.93 -4.07 -9.57
N HIS A 203 -13.23 -3.91 -8.43
CA HIS A 203 -13.75 -3.13 -7.32
C HIS A 203 -13.73 -1.63 -7.63
N GLU A 204 -14.77 -0.90 -7.21
CA GLU A 204 -14.95 0.54 -7.49
C GLU A 204 -13.81 1.46 -7.01
N HIS A 205 -13.04 1.01 -6.00
CA HIS A 205 -11.89 1.72 -5.48
C HIS A 205 -10.57 1.31 -6.14
N THR A 206 -10.57 0.34 -7.07
CA THR A 206 -9.38 -0.06 -7.82
C THR A 206 -9.33 0.73 -9.13
N GLY A 207 -8.36 1.63 -9.22
CA GLY A 207 -8.19 2.46 -10.41
C GLY A 207 -7.44 1.74 -11.53
N ARG A 208 -6.48 0.90 -11.17
CA ARG A 208 -5.71 0.08 -12.09
C ARG A 208 -5.12 -1.14 -11.36
N TRP A 209 -4.69 -2.16 -12.10
CA TRP A 209 -4.03 -3.32 -11.53
C TRP A 209 -2.83 -3.79 -12.36
N ILE A 210 -1.90 -4.45 -11.70
CA ILE A 210 -0.72 -5.12 -12.24
C ILE A 210 -0.53 -6.47 -11.52
N GLU A 211 0.24 -7.38 -12.09
CA GLU A 211 0.58 -8.69 -11.46
C GLU A 211 2.03 -8.76 -10.99
N ARG A 212 2.88 -7.82 -11.45
CA ARG A 212 4.27 -7.67 -11.05
C ARG A 212 4.61 -6.21 -10.84
N LEU A 213 5.46 -5.92 -9.87
CA LEU A 213 5.81 -4.52 -9.55
C LEU A 213 6.51 -3.79 -10.69
N ASP A 214 7.37 -4.48 -11.45
CA ASP A 214 8.11 -3.89 -12.58
C ASP A 214 7.21 -3.47 -13.77
N GLU A 215 5.99 -4.00 -13.88
CA GLU A 215 5.01 -3.53 -14.88
C GLU A 215 4.65 -2.05 -14.70
N LEU A 216 4.70 -1.55 -13.45
CA LEU A 216 4.46 -0.13 -13.17
C LEU A 216 5.47 0.79 -13.88
N ILE A 217 6.69 0.32 -14.15
CA ILE A 217 7.71 1.12 -14.85
C ILE A 217 7.19 1.57 -16.21
N GLY A 218 6.75 0.63 -17.04
CA GLY A 218 6.23 0.95 -18.37
C GLY A 218 5.01 1.86 -18.34
N ILE A 219 4.13 1.68 -17.34
CA ILE A 219 2.96 2.53 -17.12
C ILE A 219 3.39 3.97 -16.79
N LEU A 220 4.36 4.15 -15.89
CA LEU A 220 4.83 5.47 -15.49
C LEU A 220 5.61 6.17 -16.61
N GLU A 221 6.34 5.43 -17.44
CA GLU A 221 7.05 6.01 -18.61
C GLU A 221 6.09 6.55 -19.68
N MET A 222 4.92 5.95 -19.82
CA MET A 222 3.90 6.38 -20.78
C MET A 222 2.88 7.36 -20.20
N GLY A 223 2.88 7.54 -18.90
CA GLY A 223 1.87 8.27 -18.14
C GLY A 223 0.86 7.33 -17.49
N PHE A 224 0.64 7.53 -16.19
CA PHE A 224 -0.34 6.74 -15.45
C PHE A 224 -1.76 7.21 -15.75
N GLU A 225 -2.68 6.27 -15.92
CA GLU A 225 -4.12 6.52 -16.02
C GLU A 225 -4.88 5.40 -15.32
N GLU A 226 -5.84 5.76 -14.44
CA GLU A 226 -6.79 4.80 -13.89
C GLU A 226 -7.72 4.31 -14.99
N GLU A 227 -7.97 3.01 -15.03
CA GLU A 227 -8.92 2.39 -15.95
C GLU A 227 -10.32 2.51 -15.36
N MET A 228 -11.30 2.94 -16.15
CA MET A 228 -12.68 2.92 -15.69
C MET A 228 -13.12 1.46 -15.59
N ALA A 229 -13.70 1.06 -14.45
CA ALA A 229 -14.35 -0.26 -14.35
C ALA A 229 -15.35 -0.38 -15.53
N ARG A 230 -15.23 -1.45 -16.29
CA ARG A 230 -16.14 -1.72 -17.40
C ARG A 230 -17.54 -1.94 -16.82
N GLU A 231 -18.52 -1.19 -17.34
CA GLU A 231 -19.95 -1.38 -17.03
C GLU A 231 -20.43 -2.78 -17.44
#